data_22ac6cc5f8366e61952f269b11e9b210
#
_entry.id   22ac6cc5f8366e61952f269b11e9b210
#
_cell.length_a   1.000
_cell.length_b   1.000
_cell.length_c   1.000
_cell.angle_alpha   90.00
_cell.angle_beta   90.00
_cell.angle_gamma   90.00
#
_symmetry.space_group_name_H-M   'P 1'
#
loop_
_entity.id
_entity.type
_entity.pdbx_description
1 polymer ?
#
loop_
_entity_poly.entity_id
_entity_poly.type
_entity_poly.pdbx_seq_one_letter_code
_entity_poly.pdbx_strand_id
1 'polypeptide(L)'
;MKVLRLRVAKTLAVIMVVCLGGFVCLGWIKDRDGPSIEDRPFNEALAPQVAQRGAYLVQVGNCAACHTARGGFPFAGGKGIDTSFGTVFTSNITSDKLTGIGAWSAADFWQAMHHGRSKDGRLLYPAFPYTEYTRITRDDTDAMFAYLLSVQPVQQANRPHALKFPYNTQAALAVWRALFFSPEQFEPLK
;
A
#
# COMPACT_ATOMS: atom_id res chain seq x y z
N MET A 1 -23.76 -27.20 37.69
CA MET A 1 -24.10 -26.38 36.47
C MET A 1 -23.11 -25.23 36.22
N LYS A 2 -22.73 -24.38 37.20
CA LYS A 2 -21.76 -23.27 37.01
C LYS A 2 -20.37 -23.73 36.50
N VAL A 3 -19.81 -24.79 37.08
CA VAL A 3 -18.47 -25.32 36.69
C VAL A 3 -18.43 -25.82 35.25
N LEU A 4 -19.51 -26.49 34.79
CA LEU A 4 -19.61 -26.98 33.41
C LEU A 4 -19.69 -25.80 32.43
N ARG A 5 -20.49 -24.77 32.71
CA ARG A 5 -20.59 -23.56 31.88
C ARG A 5 -19.25 -22.84 31.78
N LEU A 6 -18.48 -22.76 32.86
CA LEU A 6 -17.17 -22.11 32.88
C LEU A 6 -16.12 -22.92 32.06
N ARG A 7 -16.16 -24.25 32.12
CA ARG A 7 -15.30 -25.12 31.29
C ARG A 7 -15.62 -24.98 29.81
N VAL A 8 -16.90 -25.01 29.45
CA VAL A 8 -17.34 -24.82 28.06
C VAL A 8 -16.96 -23.44 27.53
N ALA A 9 -17.14 -22.37 28.33
CA ALA A 9 -16.73 -21.02 27.92
C ALA A 9 -15.22 -20.89 27.69
N LYS A 10 -14.39 -21.50 28.56
CA LYS A 10 -12.93 -21.53 28.39
C LYS A 10 -12.52 -22.32 27.12
N THR A 11 -13.14 -23.48 26.88
CA THR A 11 -12.85 -24.27 25.67
C THR A 11 -13.22 -23.51 24.40
N LEU A 12 -14.39 -22.84 24.36
CA LEU A 12 -14.81 -22.03 23.22
C LEU A 12 -13.87 -20.83 23.02
N ALA A 13 -13.41 -20.17 24.08
CA ALA A 13 -12.45 -19.09 23.98
C ALA A 13 -11.10 -19.56 23.41
N VAL A 14 -10.60 -20.72 23.84
CA VAL A 14 -9.36 -21.31 23.30
C VAL A 14 -9.52 -21.66 21.81
N ILE A 15 -10.63 -22.30 21.44
CA ILE A 15 -10.92 -22.63 20.03
C ILE A 15 -10.97 -21.36 19.18
N MET A 16 -11.63 -20.31 19.66
CA MET A 16 -11.71 -19.03 18.97
C MET A 16 -10.32 -18.39 18.77
N VAL A 17 -9.46 -18.42 19.79
CA VAL A 17 -8.08 -17.91 19.70
C VAL A 17 -7.25 -18.72 18.71
N VAL A 18 -7.37 -20.06 18.71
CA VAL A 18 -6.67 -20.93 17.77
C VAL A 18 -7.15 -20.71 16.34
N CYS A 19 -8.46 -20.58 16.12
CA CYS A 19 -9.03 -20.30 14.80
C CYS A 19 -8.61 -18.93 14.29
N LEU A 20 -8.63 -17.89 15.14
CA LEU A 20 -8.14 -16.55 14.79
C LEU A 20 -6.65 -16.56 14.47
N GLY A 21 -5.83 -17.25 15.30
CA GLY A 21 -4.40 -17.40 15.05
C GLY A 21 -4.12 -18.13 13.74
N GLY A 22 -4.84 -19.22 13.47
CA GLY A 22 -4.75 -19.97 12.22
C GLY A 22 -5.15 -19.12 11.00
N PHE A 23 -6.22 -18.34 11.12
CA PHE A 23 -6.68 -17.46 10.05
C PHE A 23 -5.68 -16.32 9.76
N VAL A 24 -5.10 -15.72 10.80
CA VAL A 24 -4.03 -14.72 10.65
C VAL A 24 -2.81 -15.34 9.99
N CYS A 25 -2.43 -16.55 10.39
CA CYS A 25 -1.28 -17.27 9.82
C CYS A 25 -1.50 -17.61 8.34
N LEU A 26 -2.68 -18.09 7.97
CA LEU A 26 -3.06 -18.37 6.57
C LEU A 26 -3.12 -17.10 5.73
N GLY A 27 -3.64 -15.99 6.28
CA GLY A 27 -3.62 -14.69 5.62
C GLY A 27 -2.19 -14.19 5.38
N TRP A 28 -1.30 -14.38 6.34
CA TRP A 28 0.12 -14.04 6.23
C TRP A 28 0.86 -14.88 5.18
N ILE A 29 0.57 -16.17 5.12
CA ILE A 29 1.16 -17.09 4.14
C ILE A 29 0.69 -16.74 2.73
N LYS A 30 -0.62 -16.58 2.53
CA LYS A 30 -1.18 -16.19 1.23
C LYS A 30 -0.68 -14.82 0.74
N ASP A 31 -0.37 -13.91 1.67
CA ASP A 31 0.10 -12.56 1.35
C ASP A 31 1.63 -12.53 1.11
N ARG A 32 2.39 -13.54 1.57
CA ARG A 32 3.83 -13.69 1.30
C ARG A 32 4.13 -14.20 -0.12
N ASP A 33 3.25 -15.02 -0.65
CA ASP A 33 3.40 -15.67 -1.96
C ASP A 33 2.76 -14.85 -3.08
N GLY A 34 2.78 -13.51 -2.95
CA GLY A 34 2.41 -12.63 -4.06
C GLY A 34 3.20 -13.02 -5.31
N PRO A 35 2.60 -12.92 -6.53
CA PRO A 35 3.26 -13.35 -7.75
C PRO A 35 4.64 -12.72 -7.85
N SER A 36 5.65 -13.52 -8.19
CA SER A 36 6.99 -13.03 -8.51
C SER A 36 6.86 -12.07 -9.69
N ILE A 37 7.02 -10.78 -9.42
CA ILE A 37 6.92 -9.77 -10.47
C ILE A 37 8.27 -9.71 -11.14
N GLU A 38 8.28 -9.99 -12.43
CA GLU A 38 9.44 -9.80 -13.25
C GLU A 38 9.84 -8.32 -13.24
N ASP A 39 11.04 -8.05 -12.77
CA ASP A 39 11.60 -6.71 -12.76
C ASP A 39 11.95 -6.38 -14.20
N ARG A 40 11.08 -5.65 -14.88
CA ARG A 40 11.35 -5.19 -16.24
C ARG A 40 12.39 -4.08 -16.14
N PRO A 41 13.52 -4.19 -16.85
CA PRO A 41 14.49 -3.12 -16.86
C PRO A 41 13.82 -1.84 -17.39
N PHE A 42 13.91 -0.77 -16.61
CA PHE A 42 13.42 0.53 -17.04
C PHE A 42 14.24 1.00 -18.23
N ASN A 43 13.60 1.15 -19.39
CA ASN A 43 14.28 1.62 -20.59
C ASN A 43 14.43 3.15 -20.54
N GLU A 44 15.60 3.61 -20.13
CA GLU A 44 15.91 5.05 -20.01
C GLU A 44 15.76 5.81 -21.34
N ALA A 45 15.92 5.14 -22.48
CA ALA A 45 15.77 5.76 -23.81
C ALA A 45 14.32 6.21 -24.11
N LEU A 46 13.34 5.57 -23.49
CA LEU A 46 11.92 5.93 -23.62
C LEU A 46 11.44 6.84 -22.47
N ALA A 47 12.32 7.17 -21.53
CA ALA A 47 11.98 7.91 -20.31
C ALA A 47 11.20 9.22 -20.52
N PRO A 48 11.53 10.13 -21.51
CA PRO A 48 10.82 11.39 -21.64
C PRO A 48 9.35 11.22 -22.06
N GLN A 49 9.07 10.34 -23.03
CA GLN A 49 7.69 10.12 -23.52
C GLN A 49 6.87 9.33 -22.51
N VAL A 50 7.49 8.33 -21.86
CA VAL A 50 6.88 7.54 -20.81
C VAL A 50 6.58 8.42 -19.59
N ALA A 51 7.49 9.31 -19.20
CA ALA A 51 7.28 10.25 -18.11
C ALA A 51 6.17 11.27 -18.42
N GLN A 52 6.01 11.71 -19.67
CA GLN A 52 4.90 12.59 -20.08
C GLN A 52 3.54 11.90 -19.89
N ARG A 53 3.41 10.64 -20.31
CA ARG A 53 2.23 9.82 -20.01
C ARG A 53 2.03 9.67 -18.51
N GLY A 54 3.11 9.40 -17.78
CA GLY A 54 3.09 9.29 -16.32
C GLY A 54 2.62 10.55 -15.61
N ALA A 55 3.04 11.72 -16.08
CA ALA A 55 2.57 13.02 -15.56
C ALA A 55 1.05 13.16 -15.66
N TYR A 56 0.49 12.82 -16.83
CA TYR A 56 -0.96 12.81 -17.02
C TYR A 56 -1.66 11.83 -16.05
N LEU A 57 -1.15 10.59 -15.95
CA LEU A 57 -1.74 9.57 -15.09
C LEU A 57 -1.65 9.93 -13.61
N VAL A 58 -0.54 10.49 -13.15
CA VAL A 58 -0.36 10.98 -11.76
C VAL A 58 -1.33 12.13 -11.47
N GLN A 59 -1.61 12.99 -12.45
CA GLN A 59 -2.60 14.06 -12.32
C GLN A 59 -4.03 13.48 -12.27
N VAL A 60 -4.39 12.57 -13.15
CA VAL A 60 -5.71 11.89 -13.16
C VAL A 60 -5.93 11.11 -11.86
N GLY A 61 -4.90 10.38 -11.40
CA GLY A 61 -4.92 9.66 -10.12
C GLY A 61 -4.89 10.57 -8.90
N ASN A 62 -4.77 11.91 -9.11
CA ASN A 62 -4.81 12.91 -8.04
C ASN A 62 -3.79 12.69 -6.91
N CYS A 63 -2.62 12.14 -7.24
CA CYS A 63 -1.60 11.73 -6.26
C CYS A 63 -1.14 12.92 -5.39
N ALA A 64 -1.00 14.11 -6.00
CA ALA A 64 -0.59 15.33 -5.30
C ALA A 64 -1.57 15.73 -4.18
N ALA A 65 -2.87 15.48 -4.34
CA ALA A 65 -3.87 15.88 -3.34
C ALA A 65 -3.66 15.19 -1.99
N CYS A 66 -3.16 13.95 -2.00
CA CYS A 66 -2.82 13.21 -0.78
C CYS A 66 -1.34 13.38 -0.42
N HIS A 67 -0.43 13.32 -1.38
CA HIS A 67 1.01 13.32 -1.13
C HIS A 67 1.65 14.71 -1.05
N THR A 68 0.85 15.77 -0.90
CA THR A 68 1.32 17.13 -0.65
C THR A 68 0.63 17.70 0.58
N ALA A 69 1.37 17.93 1.65
CA ALA A 69 0.85 18.59 2.85
C ALA A 69 0.58 20.08 2.56
N ARG A 70 -0.33 20.70 3.32
CA ARG A 70 -0.61 22.13 3.17
C ARG A 70 0.65 22.95 3.46
N GLY A 71 1.09 23.74 2.48
CA GLY A 71 2.33 24.51 2.56
C GLY A 71 3.61 23.67 2.44
N GLY A 72 3.51 22.37 2.17
CA GLY A 72 4.64 21.47 1.94
C GLY A 72 5.07 21.41 0.48
N PHE A 73 6.17 20.71 0.24
CA PHE A 73 6.66 20.48 -1.12
C PHE A 73 5.78 19.46 -1.85
N PRO A 74 5.58 19.62 -3.16
CA PRO A 74 4.84 18.64 -3.96
C PRO A 74 5.37 17.22 -3.80
N PHE A 75 4.45 16.27 -3.60
CA PHE A 75 4.72 14.85 -3.45
C PHE A 75 5.60 14.44 -2.24
N ALA A 76 5.98 15.38 -1.37
CA ALA A 76 6.80 15.07 -0.19
C ALA A 76 6.04 14.39 0.96
N GLY A 77 4.73 14.19 0.82
CA GLY A 77 3.90 13.52 1.82
C GLY A 77 3.59 14.37 3.06
N GLY A 78 3.37 13.70 4.18
CA GLY A 78 3.15 14.34 5.48
C GLY A 78 1.72 14.83 5.74
N LYS A 79 0.82 14.73 4.77
CA LYS A 79 -0.60 15.07 4.94
C LYS A 79 -1.30 14.01 5.78
N GLY A 80 -2.03 14.43 6.82
CA GLY A 80 -2.90 13.55 7.59
C GLY A 80 -4.21 13.29 6.84
N ILE A 81 -4.59 12.02 6.78
CA ILE A 81 -5.91 11.55 6.32
C ILE A 81 -6.62 11.01 7.55
N ASP A 82 -7.63 11.71 8.01
CA ASP A 82 -8.41 11.29 9.17
C ASP A 82 -9.39 10.19 8.79
N THR A 83 -9.43 9.15 9.62
CA THR A 83 -10.32 8.01 9.49
C THR A 83 -11.00 7.73 10.83
N SER A 84 -12.03 6.89 10.85
CA SER A 84 -12.67 6.44 12.10
C SER A 84 -11.70 5.69 13.05
N PHE A 85 -10.56 5.23 12.51
CA PHE A 85 -9.55 4.45 13.23
C PHE A 85 -8.36 5.29 13.72
N GLY A 86 -8.31 6.57 13.36
CA GLY A 86 -7.22 7.51 13.60
C GLY A 86 -6.68 8.10 12.31
N THR A 87 -5.52 8.73 12.37
CA THR A 87 -4.94 9.46 11.24
C THR A 87 -3.85 8.64 10.54
N VAL A 88 -4.00 8.46 9.24
CA VAL A 88 -2.97 7.92 8.34
C VAL A 88 -2.19 9.08 7.74
N PHE A 89 -0.86 9.09 7.86
CA PHE A 89 -0.01 10.10 7.23
C PHE A 89 0.50 9.60 5.89
N THR A 90 0.39 10.44 4.86
CA THR A 90 0.85 10.12 3.52
C THR A 90 2.37 10.11 3.45
N SER A 91 2.91 9.18 2.66
CA SER A 91 4.36 9.02 2.46
C SER A 91 4.91 10.01 1.45
N ASN A 92 6.22 10.27 1.56
CA ASN A 92 7.02 10.93 0.54
C ASN A 92 7.13 10.02 -0.70
N ILE A 93 6.68 10.48 -1.85
CA ILE A 93 6.77 9.78 -3.14
C ILE A 93 7.62 10.55 -4.15
N THR A 94 8.49 11.47 -3.68
CA THR A 94 9.50 12.11 -4.52
C THR A 94 10.66 11.16 -4.83
N SER A 95 11.53 11.56 -5.75
CA SER A 95 12.74 10.80 -6.12
C SER A 95 13.85 10.80 -5.06
N ASP A 96 13.61 11.28 -3.84
CA ASP A 96 14.58 11.18 -2.75
C ASP A 96 14.84 9.70 -2.40
N LYS A 97 16.13 9.32 -2.34
CA LYS A 97 16.54 7.92 -2.13
C LYS A 97 16.41 7.44 -0.69
N LEU A 98 16.42 8.36 0.28
CA LEU A 98 16.40 8.02 1.71
C LEU A 98 14.99 8.01 2.28
N THR A 99 14.18 8.98 1.89
CA THR A 99 12.85 9.20 2.50
C THR A 99 11.70 9.04 1.53
N GLY A 100 11.98 9.07 0.21
CA GLY A 100 11.03 8.93 -0.88
C GLY A 100 11.09 7.55 -1.55
N ILE A 101 10.75 7.52 -2.84
CA ILE A 101 10.74 6.30 -3.66
C ILE A 101 11.92 6.21 -4.62
N GLY A 102 12.93 7.09 -4.51
CA GLY A 102 14.08 7.14 -5.41
C GLY A 102 15.01 5.92 -5.37
N ALA A 103 14.90 5.08 -4.33
CA ALA A 103 15.60 3.80 -4.24
C ALA A 103 14.71 2.59 -4.56
N TRP A 104 13.48 2.80 -5.03
CA TRP A 104 12.57 1.73 -5.40
C TRP A 104 12.83 1.26 -6.83
N SER A 105 12.49 0.01 -7.12
CA SER A 105 12.37 -0.50 -8.48
C SER A 105 10.95 -0.27 -9.02
N ALA A 106 10.76 -0.42 -10.32
CA ALA A 106 9.44 -0.40 -10.93
C ALA A 106 8.54 -1.53 -10.38
N ALA A 107 9.14 -2.67 -10.03
CA ALA A 107 8.43 -3.77 -9.38
C ALA A 107 7.97 -3.40 -7.96
N ASP A 108 8.78 -2.71 -7.17
CA ASP A 108 8.38 -2.21 -5.84
C ASP A 108 7.19 -1.25 -5.94
N PHE A 109 7.23 -0.34 -6.92
CA PHE A 109 6.15 0.62 -7.12
C PHE A 109 4.86 -0.07 -7.61
N TRP A 110 4.99 -1.05 -8.52
CA TRP A 110 3.87 -1.89 -8.92
C TRP A 110 3.26 -2.64 -7.72
N GLN A 111 4.09 -3.23 -6.85
CA GLN A 111 3.60 -3.89 -5.64
C GLN A 111 2.80 -2.95 -4.74
N ALA A 112 3.26 -1.70 -4.61
CA ALA A 112 2.53 -0.71 -3.81
C ALA A 112 1.18 -0.37 -4.44
N MET A 113 1.14 -0.12 -5.74
CA MET A 113 -0.07 0.29 -6.46
C MET A 113 -1.07 -0.85 -6.62
N HIS A 114 -0.60 -2.03 -7.01
CA HIS A 114 -1.46 -3.15 -7.38
C HIS A 114 -1.81 -4.05 -6.20
N HIS A 115 -0.86 -4.22 -5.27
CA HIS A 115 -1.02 -5.14 -4.13
C HIS A 115 -1.05 -4.42 -2.77
N GLY A 116 -0.90 -3.09 -2.71
CA GLY A 116 -0.85 -2.36 -1.45
C GLY A 116 0.28 -2.83 -0.54
N ARG A 117 1.46 -3.12 -1.10
CA ARG A 117 2.63 -3.59 -0.38
C ARG A 117 3.82 -2.67 -0.63
N SER A 118 4.41 -2.15 0.43
CA SER A 118 5.62 -1.31 0.36
C SER A 118 6.86 -2.15 0.02
N LYS A 119 7.93 -1.50 -0.46
CA LYS A 119 9.22 -2.11 -0.76
C LYS A 119 9.79 -2.96 0.38
N ASP A 120 9.58 -2.54 1.64
CA ASP A 120 10.02 -3.27 2.83
C ASP A 120 9.08 -4.43 3.24
N GLY A 121 8.08 -4.75 2.40
CA GLY A 121 7.12 -5.82 2.61
C GLY A 121 5.94 -5.45 3.51
N ARG A 122 5.93 -4.25 4.11
CA ARG A 122 4.78 -3.80 4.93
C ARG A 122 3.53 -3.66 4.08
N LEU A 123 2.39 -4.03 4.66
CA LEU A 123 1.09 -3.77 4.08
C LEU A 123 0.75 -2.28 4.22
N LEU A 124 0.21 -1.70 3.15
CA LEU A 124 -0.24 -0.33 3.11
C LEU A 124 -1.70 -0.24 3.56
N TYR A 125 -2.03 0.84 4.28
CA TYR A 125 -3.40 1.09 4.71
C TYR A 125 -4.29 1.49 3.53
N PRO A 126 -5.56 1.03 3.49
CA PRO A 126 -6.49 1.29 2.38
C PRO A 126 -6.98 2.76 2.32
N ALA A 127 -6.45 3.65 3.16
CA ALA A 127 -6.50 5.09 2.94
C ALA A 127 -5.73 5.51 1.66
N PHE A 128 -4.73 4.72 1.25
CA PHE A 128 -4.23 4.67 -0.11
C PHE A 128 -5.12 3.70 -0.90
N PRO A 129 -5.85 4.15 -1.94
CA PRO A 129 -6.87 3.35 -2.61
C PRO A 129 -6.29 2.31 -3.58
N TYR A 130 -5.34 1.49 -3.13
CA TYR A 130 -4.78 0.41 -3.94
C TYR A 130 -5.84 -0.64 -4.31
N THR A 131 -6.95 -0.69 -3.58
CA THR A 131 -8.12 -1.49 -3.93
C THR A 131 -8.72 -1.13 -5.28
N GLU A 132 -8.54 0.13 -5.72
CA GLU A 132 -8.96 0.61 -7.03
C GLU A 132 -7.80 0.56 -8.03
N TYR A 133 -6.58 0.92 -7.58
CA TYR A 133 -5.38 0.89 -8.42
C TYR A 133 -4.93 -0.52 -8.81
N THR A 134 -5.45 -1.56 -8.17
CA THR A 134 -5.17 -2.95 -8.55
C THR A 134 -5.56 -3.27 -9.99
N ARG A 135 -6.43 -2.45 -10.61
CA ARG A 135 -6.84 -2.58 -12.02
C ARG A 135 -5.95 -1.80 -13.01
N ILE A 136 -4.97 -1.06 -12.52
CA ILE A 136 -4.08 -0.31 -13.41
C ILE A 136 -3.17 -1.27 -14.18
N THR A 137 -2.82 -0.93 -15.43
CA THR A 137 -1.88 -1.75 -16.20
C THR A 137 -0.44 -1.56 -15.69
N ARG A 138 0.40 -2.56 -15.94
CA ARG A 138 1.83 -2.46 -15.60
C ARG A 138 2.50 -1.29 -16.31
N ASP A 139 2.18 -1.10 -17.59
CA ASP A 139 2.78 -0.02 -18.41
C ASP A 139 2.38 1.37 -17.89
N ASP A 140 1.14 1.54 -17.43
CA ASP A 140 0.68 2.78 -16.82
C ASP A 140 1.36 3.04 -15.47
N THR A 141 1.53 2.00 -14.66
CA THR A 141 2.24 2.10 -13.39
C THR A 141 3.71 2.44 -13.60
N ASP A 142 4.36 1.81 -14.56
CA ASP A 142 5.76 2.09 -14.92
C ASP A 142 5.91 3.53 -15.43
N ALA A 143 4.92 4.04 -16.19
CA ALA A 143 4.90 5.43 -16.63
C ALA A 143 4.75 6.41 -15.45
N MET A 144 3.83 6.13 -14.51
CA MET A 144 3.66 6.94 -13.30
C MET A 144 4.95 6.96 -12.47
N PHE A 145 5.60 5.82 -12.31
CA PHE A 145 6.86 5.71 -11.59
C PHE A 145 7.97 6.52 -12.26
N ALA A 146 8.11 6.43 -13.59
CA ALA A 146 9.07 7.23 -14.36
C ALA A 146 8.90 8.74 -14.14
N TYR A 147 7.66 9.22 -14.14
CA TYR A 147 7.38 10.62 -13.84
C TYR A 147 7.76 10.98 -12.41
N LEU A 148 7.36 10.17 -11.42
CA LEU A 148 7.67 10.45 -10.01
C LEU A 148 9.18 10.43 -9.73
N LEU A 149 9.96 9.62 -10.46
CA LEU A 149 11.42 9.66 -10.39
C LEU A 149 12.02 10.93 -11.02
N SER A 150 11.31 11.62 -11.92
CA SER A 150 11.72 12.91 -12.47
C SER A 150 11.36 14.11 -11.59
N VAL A 151 10.52 13.92 -10.58
CA VAL A 151 10.15 14.96 -9.61
C VAL A 151 11.36 15.32 -8.74
N GLN A 152 11.52 16.61 -8.43
CA GLN A 152 12.60 17.08 -7.57
C GLN A 152 12.63 16.30 -6.24
N PRO A 153 13.77 15.74 -5.83
CA PRO A 153 13.89 15.02 -4.57
C PRO A 153 13.71 15.97 -3.39
N VAL A 154 12.91 15.56 -2.43
CA VAL A 154 12.71 16.29 -1.17
C VAL A 154 13.01 15.35 -0.02
N GLN A 155 14.04 15.64 0.76
CA GLN A 155 14.38 14.87 1.94
C GLN A 155 13.40 15.20 3.08
N GLN A 156 12.34 14.42 3.20
CA GLN A 156 11.34 14.54 4.24
C GLN A 156 10.98 13.17 4.80
N ALA A 157 11.30 12.94 6.07
CA ALA A 157 11.00 11.67 6.75
C ALA A 157 9.49 11.42 6.82
N ASN A 158 9.10 10.18 6.57
CA ASN A 158 7.71 9.75 6.69
C ASN A 158 7.26 9.75 8.15
N ARG A 159 6.08 10.28 8.43
CA ARG A 159 5.50 10.33 9.77
C ARG A 159 4.86 8.98 10.10
N PRO A 160 5.06 8.45 11.33
CA PRO A 160 4.29 7.31 11.81
C PRO A 160 2.79 7.61 11.82
N HIS A 161 1.97 6.62 11.47
CA HIS A 161 0.52 6.75 11.54
C HIS A 161 0.06 6.85 13.01
N ALA A 162 -0.97 7.66 13.27
CA ALA A 162 -1.60 7.84 14.57
C ALA A 162 -2.92 7.06 14.63
N LEU A 163 -2.83 5.73 14.54
CA LEU A 163 -3.97 4.82 14.53
C LEU A 163 -4.19 4.19 15.91
N LYS A 164 -5.46 3.91 16.23
CA LYS A 164 -5.85 3.22 17.47
C LYS A 164 -5.58 1.72 17.37
N PHE A 165 -5.25 1.09 18.49
CA PHE A 165 -5.18 -0.38 18.58
C PHE A 165 -6.59 -0.99 18.31
N PRO A 166 -6.70 -2.10 17.56
CA PRO A 166 -5.66 -2.92 16.94
C PRO A 166 -5.27 -2.45 15.51
N TYR A 167 -5.87 -1.40 14.97
CA TYR A 167 -5.71 -0.93 13.59
C TYR A 167 -4.31 -0.41 13.27
N ASN A 168 -3.49 -0.13 14.27
CA ASN A 168 -2.08 0.25 14.13
C ASN A 168 -1.15 -0.96 13.94
N THR A 169 -1.69 -2.19 13.79
CA THR A 169 -0.90 -3.41 13.65
C THR A 169 -0.97 -3.99 12.24
N GLN A 170 0.14 -4.54 11.76
CA GLN A 170 0.19 -5.25 10.47
C GLN A 170 -0.70 -6.51 10.48
N ALA A 171 -0.87 -7.15 11.64
CA ALA A 171 -1.75 -8.31 11.80
C ALA A 171 -3.22 -7.96 11.53
N ALA A 172 -3.73 -6.87 12.11
CA ALA A 172 -5.09 -6.42 11.85
C ALA A 172 -5.30 -6.07 10.38
N LEU A 173 -4.30 -5.44 9.76
CA LEU A 173 -4.34 -5.09 8.34
C LEU A 173 -4.29 -6.34 7.44
N ALA A 174 -3.51 -7.37 7.80
CA ALA A 174 -3.50 -8.65 7.09
C ALA A 174 -4.87 -9.36 7.15
N VAL A 175 -5.52 -9.35 8.31
CA VAL A 175 -6.89 -9.89 8.45
C VAL A 175 -7.87 -9.12 7.58
N TRP A 176 -7.82 -7.78 7.60
CA TRP A 176 -8.68 -6.96 6.76
C TRP A 176 -8.48 -7.28 5.27
N ARG A 177 -7.23 -7.36 4.83
CA ARG A 177 -6.91 -7.71 3.43
C ARG A 177 -7.45 -9.08 3.03
N ALA A 178 -7.26 -10.09 3.89
CA ALA A 178 -7.75 -11.45 3.62
C ALA A 178 -9.27 -11.52 3.44
N LEU A 179 -10.01 -10.62 4.08
CA LEU A 179 -11.48 -10.57 4.04
C LEU A 179 -12.03 -9.67 2.94
N PHE A 180 -11.34 -8.58 2.60
CA PHE A 180 -11.93 -7.47 1.83
C PHE A 180 -11.10 -7.05 0.61
N PHE A 181 -9.95 -7.68 0.34
CA PHE A 181 -9.10 -7.34 -0.79
C PHE A 181 -8.71 -8.57 -1.59
N SER A 182 -8.93 -8.50 -2.90
CA SER A 182 -8.35 -9.43 -3.88
C SER A 182 -7.76 -8.59 -5.01
N PRO A 183 -6.50 -8.82 -5.40
CA PRO A 183 -5.92 -8.17 -6.56
C PRO A 183 -6.74 -8.52 -7.81
N GLU A 184 -6.98 -7.51 -8.65
CA GLU A 184 -7.68 -7.64 -9.91
C GLU A 184 -6.73 -7.32 -11.07
N GLN A 185 -7.14 -7.62 -12.30
CA GLN A 185 -6.44 -7.24 -13.52
C GLN A 185 -7.32 -6.31 -14.34
N PHE A 186 -6.67 -5.46 -15.13
CA PHE A 186 -7.39 -4.63 -16.09
C PHE A 186 -8.06 -5.50 -17.16
N GLU A 187 -9.37 -5.39 -17.26
CA GLU A 187 -10.14 -5.99 -18.35
C GLU A 187 -10.72 -4.87 -19.21
N PRO A 188 -10.32 -4.76 -20.51
CA PRO A 188 -10.92 -3.78 -21.42
C PRO A 188 -12.42 -4.01 -21.54
N LEU A 189 -13.21 -2.95 -21.56
CA LEU A 189 -14.61 -3.02 -21.91
C LEU A 189 -14.73 -3.52 -23.36
N LYS A 190 -15.53 -4.56 -23.57
CA LYS A 190 -15.82 -5.11 -24.90
C LYS A 190 -16.78 -4.22 -25.66
#